data_322fdd9d2da5f1307041c8cd6b887298
#
_entry.id   322fdd9d2da5f1307041c8cd6b887298
#
_cell.length_a   1.000
_cell.length_b   1.000
_cell.length_c   1.000
_cell.angle_alpha   90.00
_cell.angle_beta   90.00
_cell.angle_gamma   90.00
#
_symmetry.space_group_name_H-M   'P 1'
#
loop_
_entity.id
_entity.type
_entity.pdbx_description
1 polymer ?
#
loop_
_entity_poly.entity_id
_entity_poly.type
_entity_poly.pdbx_seq_one_letter_code
_entity_poly.pdbx_strand_id
1 'polypeptide(L)'
;FAKDYDYKAEADKKSIEILNVSYDPTREFYEDYNKNFAKYWQEKSGQKVTIKQSHGGSGKQARAVIDGLKADVVTLALAYDIDAISEKANLFPNDWQKKLEYNSSPYTSTIVFLVRKGNPKGIKDWNDLIKDGVEVITPNPKTSGGARWNYLAAYAYGLKQELGSLDKIDFNSQKYKVADEKAKEYVSKLLKNVPVL
;
A
#
# COMPACT_ATOMS: atom_id res chain seq x y z
N PHE A 1 -9.03 20.39 -2.50
CA PHE A 1 -8.33 21.57 -3.01
C PHE A 1 -8.39 22.62 -1.91
N ALA A 2 -7.22 23.09 -1.42
CA ALA A 2 -7.16 24.20 -0.50
C ALA A 2 -7.78 25.42 -1.20
N LYS A 3 -8.80 26.02 -0.60
CA LYS A 3 -9.56 27.14 -1.19
C LYS A 3 -8.71 28.38 -1.48
N ASP A 4 -7.50 28.45 -0.93
CA ASP A 4 -6.63 29.63 -0.95
C ASP A 4 -5.28 29.38 -1.66
N TYR A 5 -5.16 28.31 -2.45
CA TYR A 5 -3.93 28.03 -3.18
C TYR A 5 -3.90 28.82 -4.51
N ASP A 6 -2.93 29.74 -4.63
CA ASP A 6 -2.74 30.54 -5.84
C ASP A 6 -1.91 29.79 -6.88
N TYR A 7 -2.59 29.05 -7.74
CA TYR A 7 -1.96 28.28 -8.82
C TYR A 7 -1.21 29.15 -9.83
N LYS A 8 -1.62 30.40 -10.03
CA LYS A 8 -0.94 31.33 -10.95
C LYS A 8 0.40 31.76 -10.38
N ALA A 9 0.43 32.14 -9.10
CA ALA A 9 1.66 32.52 -8.43
C ALA A 9 2.69 31.39 -8.42
N GLU A 10 2.26 30.13 -8.28
CA GLU A 10 3.17 28.98 -8.37
C GLU A 10 3.65 28.72 -9.81
N ALA A 11 2.78 28.87 -10.81
CA ALA A 11 3.14 28.70 -12.23
C ALA A 11 4.18 29.74 -12.72
N ASP A 12 4.16 30.93 -12.15
CA ASP A 12 5.08 32.03 -12.51
C ASP A 12 6.45 31.91 -11.85
N LYS A 13 6.62 31.03 -10.85
CA LYS A 13 7.92 30.81 -10.20
C LYS A 13 8.87 30.10 -11.15
N LYS A 14 10.13 30.57 -11.21
CA LYS A 14 11.20 29.90 -11.97
C LYS A 14 11.61 28.56 -11.38
N SER A 15 11.38 28.34 -10.09
CA SER A 15 11.64 27.09 -9.39
C SER A 15 10.62 26.83 -8.31
N ILE A 16 10.23 25.56 -8.15
CA ILE A 16 9.35 25.07 -7.11
C ILE A 16 9.96 23.85 -6.43
N GLU A 17 9.50 23.59 -5.21
CA GLU A 17 9.83 22.38 -4.46
C GLU A 17 8.52 21.66 -4.14
N ILE A 18 8.51 20.34 -4.35
CA ILE A 18 7.39 19.47 -3.98
C ILE A 18 7.86 18.30 -3.14
N LEU A 19 6.99 17.82 -2.25
CA LEU A 19 7.23 16.64 -1.40
C LEU A 19 6.41 15.46 -1.90
N ASN A 20 7.10 14.42 -2.37
CA ASN A 20 6.52 13.13 -2.71
C ASN A 20 6.61 12.19 -1.51
N VAL A 21 5.46 11.83 -0.95
CA VAL A 21 5.31 10.90 0.17
C VAL A 21 4.85 9.56 -0.37
N SER A 22 5.64 8.49 -0.16
CA SER A 22 5.28 7.16 -0.63
C SER A 22 5.62 6.06 0.38
N TYR A 23 5.17 4.83 0.13
CA TYR A 23 5.52 3.70 0.99
C TYR A 23 6.84 3.05 0.52
N ASP A 24 7.53 2.34 1.43
CA ASP A 24 8.92 1.90 1.26
C ASP A 24 9.26 1.18 -0.05
N PRO A 25 8.46 0.25 -0.59
CA PRO A 25 8.83 -0.49 -1.80
C PRO A 25 9.01 0.36 -3.06
N THR A 26 8.57 1.60 -3.03
CA THR A 26 8.62 2.52 -4.19
C THR A 26 9.78 3.52 -4.14
N ARG A 27 10.71 3.34 -3.22
CA ARG A 27 11.85 4.25 -3.02
C ARG A 27 12.67 4.43 -4.28
N GLU A 28 13.22 3.36 -4.82
CA GLU A 28 14.07 3.39 -6.02
C GLU A 28 13.29 3.83 -7.25
N PHE A 29 12.05 3.37 -7.38
CA PHE A 29 11.16 3.79 -8.46
C PHE A 29 11.00 5.32 -8.50
N TYR A 30 10.70 5.94 -7.35
CA TYR A 30 10.52 7.39 -7.30
C TYR A 30 11.82 8.18 -7.37
N GLU A 31 12.95 7.62 -6.99
CA GLU A 31 14.24 8.24 -7.26
C GLU A 31 14.46 8.48 -8.76
N ASP A 32 14.19 7.46 -9.58
CA ASP A 32 14.33 7.56 -11.03
C ASP A 32 13.19 8.36 -11.68
N TYR A 33 11.96 8.12 -11.25
CA TYR A 33 10.79 8.83 -11.77
C TYR A 33 10.92 10.35 -11.55
N ASN A 34 11.27 10.78 -10.34
CA ASN A 34 11.37 12.18 -9.97
C ASN A 34 12.47 12.90 -10.77
N LYS A 35 13.62 12.25 -11.02
CA LYS A 35 14.65 12.80 -11.91
C LYS A 35 14.15 13.04 -13.32
N ASN A 36 13.48 12.02 -13.89
CA ASN A 36 12.93 12.10 -15.23
C ASN A 36 11.82 13.14 -15.32
N PHE A 37 10.93 13.19 -14.33
CA PHE A 37 9.85 14.18 -14.27
C PHE A 37 10.41 15.61 -14.17
N ALA A 38 11.40 15.86 -13.31
CA ALA A 38 12.00 17.18 -13.15
C ALA A 38 12.63 17.69 -14.48
N LYS A 39 13.31 16.80 -15.20
CA LYS A 39 13.86 17.12 -16.53
C LYS A 39 12.74 17.41 -17.53
N TYR A 40 11.76 16.53 -17.66
CA TYR A 40 10.61 16.71 -18.54
C TYR A 40 9.88 18.02 -18.27
N TRP A 41 9.62 18.33 -17.01
CA TRP A 41 8.90 19.54 -16.62
C TRP A 41 9.69 20.82 -16.95
N GLN A 42 10.98 20.80 -16.70
CA GLN A 42 11.87 21.93 -17.05
C GLN A 42 11.92 22.17 -18.58
N GLU A 43 12.02 21.11 -19.36
CA GLU A 43 11.99 21.20 -20.84
C GLU A 43 10.65 21.74 -21.35
N LYS A 44 9.55 21.31 -20.74
CA LYS A 44 8.19 21.67 -21.14
C LYS A 44 7.77 23.06 -20.71
N SER A 45 8.11 23.49 -19.50
CA SER A 45 7.59 24.70 -18.87
C SER A 45 8.66 25.78 -18.60
N GLY A 46 9.94 25.44 -18.66
CA GLY A 46 11.03 26.29 -18.22
C GLY A 46 11.19 26.40 -16.69
N GLN A 47 10.30 25.76 -15.92
CA GLN A 47 10.29 25.81 -14.48
C GLN A 47 11.12 24.64 -13.89
N LYS A 48 12.05 24.97 -13.01
CA LYS A 48 12.83 23.96 -12.26
C LYS A 48 11.97 23.37 -11.13
N VAL A 49 11.89 22.04 -11.05
CA VAL A 49 11.23 21.33 -9.95
C VAL A 49 12.27 20.58 -9.14
N THR A 50 12.28 20.80 -7.82
CA THR A 50 13.02 19.98 -6.86
C THR A 50 12.03 19.07 -6.14
N ILE A 51 12.21 17.74 -6.22
CA ILE A 51 11.30 16.80 -5.63
C ILE A 51 11.97 16.15 -4.42
N LYS A 52 11.52 16.52 -3.24
CA LYS A 52 11.86 15.84 -1.99
C LYS A 52 11.06 14.58 -1.83
N GLN A 53 11.62 13.59 -1.16
CA GLN A 53 11.00 12.28 -0.96
C GLN A 53 10.92 11.93 0.52
N SER A 54 9.79 11.32 0.91
CA SER A 54 9.63 10.69 2.21
C SER A 54 9.11 9.27 1.98
N HIS A 55 9.82 8.27 2.50
CA HIS A 55 9.46 6.86 2.39
C HIS A 55 9.30 6.23 3.77
N GLY A 56 8.38 5.31 3.90
CA GLY A 56 8.10 4.62 5.16
C GLY A 56 6.93 3.66 5.01
N GLY A 57 6.54 3.00 6.09
CA GLY A 57 5.34 2.16 6.07
C GLY A 57 4.09 2.97 5.70
N SER A 58 3.20 2.40 4.86
CA SER A 58 2.03 3.08 4.30
C SER A 58 1.17 3.78 5.37
N GLY A 59 0.80 3.06 6.44
CA GLY A 59 0.01 3.64 7.52
C GLY A 59 0.76 4.70 8.34
N LYS A 60 2.11 4.57 8.45
CA LYS A 60 2.95 5.60 9.09
C LYS A 60 2.96 6.88 8.27
N GLN A 61 3.08 6.76 6.94
CA GLN A 61 3.05 7.91 6.03
C GLN A 61 1.69 8.60 6.04
N ALA A 62 0.59 7.82 6.00
CA ALA A 62 -0.76 8.38 6.14
C ALA A 62 -0.91 9.18 7.44
N ARG A 63 -0.42 8.61 8.56
CA ARG A 63 -0.46 9.29 9.85
C ARG A 63 0.33 10.60 9.84
N ALA A 64 1.54 10.59 9.27
CA ALA A 64 2.38 11.79 9.19
C ALA A 64 1.66 12.93 8.43
N VAL A 65 0.97 12.61 7.34
CA VAL A 65 0.19 13.59 6.57
C VAL A 65 -1.01 14.10 7.38
N ILE A 66 -1.73 13.22 8.06
CA ILE A 66 -2.84 13.59 8.95
C ILE A 66 -2.35 14.53 10.07
N ASP A 67 -1.17 14.26 10.62
CA ASP A 67 -0.55 15.02 11.70
C ASP A 67 0.13 16.32 11.20
N GLY A 68 0.03 16.65 9.92
CA GLY A 68 0.43 17.95 9.36
C GLY A 68 1.67 17.95 8.46
N LEU A 69 2.21 16.80 8.07
CA LEU A 69 3.25 16.74 7.03
C LEU A 69 2.68 17.26 5.71
N LYS A 70 3.23 18.36 5.20
CA LYS A 70 2.79 19.00 3.96
C LYS A 70 3.30 18.21 2.75
N ALA A 71 2.53 17.23 2.32
CA ALA A 71 2.80 16.44 1.13
C ALA A 71 2.06 17.03 -0.07
N ASP A 72 2.73 17.10 -1.22
CA ASP A 72 2.12 17.51 -2.50
C ASP A 72 1.61 16.30 -3.25
N VAL A 73 2.30 15.18 -3.13
CA VAL A 73 1.91 13.89 -3.72
C VAL A 73 2.00 12.80 -2.68
N VAL A 74 0.97 11.94 -2.62
CA VAL A 74 0.92 10.80 -1.71
C VAL A 74 0.60 9.54 -2.51
N THR A 75 1.48 8.53 -2.42
CA THR A 75 1.27 7.21 -3.05
C THR A 75 1.45 6.12 -2.01
N LEU A 76 0.35 5.50 -1.61
CA LEU A 76 0.32 4.52 -0.53
C LEU A 76 -0.17 3.15 -1.02
N ALA A 77 0.02 2.12 -0.19
CA ALA A 77 -0.27 0.75 -0.57
C ALA A 77 -1.76 0.40 -0.62
N LEU A 78 -2.60 1.14 0.11
CA LEU A 78 -4.04 0.86 0.25
C LEU A 78 -4.87 2.12 0.04
N ALA A 79 -5.99 1.98 -0.65
CA ALA A 79 -7.02 3.02 -0.70
C ALA A 79 -7.46 3.47 0.68
N TYR A 80 -7.60 2.53 1.64
CA TYR A 80 -7.91 2.81 3.03
C TYR A 80 -7.00 3.87 3.68
N ASP A 81 -5.70 3.85 3.40
CA ASP A 81 -4.76 4.84 3.96
C ASP A 81 -4.97 6.22 3.32
N ILE A 82 -5.35 6.28 2.05
CA ILE A 82 -5.70 7.53 1.36
C ILE A 82 -7.07 8.05 1.87
N ASP A 83 -8.06 7.17 2.03
CA ASP A 83 -9.37 7.52 2.60
C ASP A 83 -9.21 8.13 4.01
N ALA A 84 -8.34 7.54 4.84
CA ALA A 84 -8.07 8.05 6.17
C ALA A 84 -7.49 9.48 6.17
N ILE A 85 -6.65 9.83 5.19
CA ILE A 85 -6.15 11.21 5.01
C ILE A 85 -7.30 12.14 4.62
N SER A 86 -8.13 11.73 3.63
CA SER A 86 -9.28 12.50 3.18
C SER A 86 -10.25 12.78 4.33
N GLU A 87 -10.64 11.75 5.07
CA GLU A 87 -11.63 11.84 6.14
C GLU A 87 -11.14 12.63 7.36
N LYS A 88 -9.89 12.43 7.78
CA LYS A 88 -9.37 13.00 9.03
C LYS A 88 -8.70 14.35 8.87
N ALA A 89 -8.08 14.60 7.74
CA ALA A 89 -7.37 15.85 7.47
C ALA A 89 -8.11 16.77 6.48
N ASN A 90 -9.13 16.24 5.77
CA ASN A 90 -9.95 17.00 4.80
C ASN A 90 -9.11 17.74 3.72
N LEU A 91 -8.00 17.13 3.31
CA LEU A 91 -7.05 17.73 2.35
C LEU A 91 -7.52 17.61 0.90
N PHE A 92 -8.36 16.63 0.60
CA PHE A 92 -8.93 16.38 -0.72
C PHE A 92 -10.28 15.65 -0.62
N PRO A 93 -11.10 15.65 -1.70
CA PRO A 93 -12.43 15.04 -1.68
C PRO A 93 -12.40 13.52 -1.53
N ASN A 94 -13.45 12.95 -0.92
CA ASN A 94 -13.60 11.49 -0.75
C ASN A 94 -13.74 10.73 -2.07
N ASP A 95 -14.06 11.43 -3.17
CA ASP A 95 -14.12 10.85 -4.51
C ASP A 95 -12.78 10.88 -5.26
N TRP A 96 -11.67 10.95 -4.55
CA TRP A 96 -10.30 11.05 -5.09
C TRP A 96 -9.97 9.95 -6.12
N GLN A 97 -10.53 8.75 -5.97
CA GLN A 97 -10.32 7.65 -6.93
C GLN A 97 -10.83 7.97 -8.33
N LYS A 98 -11.80 8.89 -8.46
CA LYS A 98 -12.36 9.32 -9.75
C LYS A 98 -11.56 10.43 -10.43
N LYS A 99 -10.52 10.95 -9.78
CA LYS A 99 -9.76 12.11 -10.29
C LYS A 99 -8.75 11.74 -11.37
N LEU A 100 -8.21 10.54 -11.34
CA LEU A 100 -7.26 10.00 -12.30
C LEU A 100 -7.74 8.65 -12.83
N GLU A 101 -7.17 8.21 -13.94
CA GLU A 101 -7.45 6.89 -14.52
C GLU A 101 -7.09 5.75 -13.56
N TYR A 102 -7.65 4.58 -13.81
CA TYR A 102 -7.41 3.36 -13.02
C TYR A 102 -7.64 3.54 -11.51
N ASN A 103 -8.70 4.28 -11.14
CA ASN A 103 -9.01 4.61 -9.75
C ASN A 103 -7.87 5.35 -9.04
N SER A 104 -7.16 6.22 -9.76
CA SER A 104 -5.99 6.95 -9.27
C SER A 104 -4.86 6.03 -8.79
N SER A 105 -4.73 4.83 -9.39
CA SER A 105 -3.67 3.87 -9.12
C SER A 105 -2.63 3.90 -10.22
N PRO A 106 -1.41 4.42 -9.98
CA PRO A 106 -0.39 4.54 -11.01
C PRO A 106 0.21 3.20 -11.45
N TYR A 107 0.10 2.16 -10.62
CA TYR A 107 0.55 0.80 -10.90
C TYR A 107 -0.15 -0.21 -9.97
N THR A 108 0.02 -1.49 -10.25
CA THR A 108 -0.46 -2.60 -9.43
C THR A 108 0.70 -3.48 -8.99
N SER A 109 0.52 -4.22 -7.91
CA SER A 109 1.48 -5.17 -7.40
C SER A 109 0.77 -6.45 -6.91
N THR A 110 1.54 -7.44 -6.48
CA THR A 110 1.00 -8.68 -5.92
C THR A 110 1.87 -9.18 -4.78
N ILE A 111 1.30 -10.08 -3.97
CA ILE A 111 2.03 -10.79 -2.92
C ILE A 111 2.64 -12.05 -3.53
N VAL A 112 3.91 -12.29 -3.22
CA VAL A 112 4.66 -13.46 -3.64
C VAL A 112 5.45 -14.06 -2.50
N PHE A 113 5.77 -15.34 -2.59
CA PHE A 113 6.70 -15.99 -1.65
C PHE A 113 8.12 -15.81 -2.13
N LEU A 114 8.96 -15.14 -1.36
CA LEU A 114 10.38 -15.10 -1.56
C LEU A 114 11.01 -16.23 -0.75
N VAL A 115 11.61 -17.20 -1.45
CA VAL A 115 12.24 -18.35 -0.83
C VAL A 115 13.74 -18.37 -1.08
N ARG A 116 14.49 -19.08 -0.21
CA ARG A 116 15.93 -19.27 -0.42
C ARG A 116 16.20 -19.97 -1.75
N LYS A 117 17.35 -19.70 -2.35
CA LYS A 117 17.78 -20.34 -3.59
C LYS A 117 17.64 -21.87 -3.51
N GLY A 118 16.99 -22.44 -4.52
CA GLY A 118 16.70 -23.88 -4.59
C GLY A 118 15.49 -24.32 -3.76
N ASN A 119 14.80 -23.40 -3.08
CA ASN A 119 13.61 -23.69 -2.29
C ASN A 119 13.77 -24.93 -1.36
N PRO A 120 14.72 -24.92 -0.42
CA PRO A 120 15.10 -26.13 0.35
C PRO A 120 13.97 -26.67 1.24
N LYS A 121 12.96 -25.83 1.55
CA LYS A 121 11.79 -26.24 2.33
C LYS A 121 10.59 -26.64 1.46
N GLY A 122 10.72 -26.57 0.14
CA GLY A 122 9.68 -27.00 -0.81
C GLY A 122 8.41 -26.18 -0.72
N ILE A 123 8.50 -24.86 -0.41
CA ILE A 123 7.35 -23.96 -0.31
C ILE A 123 6.74 -23.75 -1.69
N LYS A 124 5.49 -24.15 -1.88
CA LYS A 124 4.76 -24.03 -3.15
C LYS A 124 3.45 -23.27 -3.00
N ASP A 125 2.82 -23.34 -1.83
CA ASP A 125 1.53 -22.73 -1.57
C ASP A 125 1.43 -22.29 -0.11
N TRP A 126 0.37 -21.57 0.22
CA TRP A 126 0.08 -21.03 1.54
C TRP A 126 0.12 -22.09 2.66
N ASN A 127 -0.40 -23.30 2.42
CA ASN A 127 -0.35 -24.39 3.39
C ASN A 127 1.06 -24.83 3.80
N ASP A 128 2.05 -24.55 2.97
CA ASP A 128 3.42 -24.88 3.32
C ASP A 128 4.00 -23.94 4.40
N LEU A 129 3.39 -22.75 4.55
CA LEU A 129 3.83 -21.73 5.51
C LEU A 129 3.49 -22.07 6.98
N ILE A 130 2.56 -23.01 7.19
CA ILE A 130 2.16 -23.44 8.55
C ILE A 130 2.81 -24.75 8.98
N LYS A 131 3.72 -25.31 8.18
CA LYS A 131 4.46 -26.53 8.52
C LYS A 131 5.48 -26.28 9.62
N ASP A 132 5.75 -27.31 10.40
CA ASP A 132 6.80 -27.28 11.41
C ASP A 132 8.17 -26.97 10.79
N GLY A 133 8.94 -26.13 11.47
CA GLY A 133 10.27 -25.72 11.04
C GLY A 133 10.29 -24.73 9.88
N VAL A 134 9.14 -24.23 9.42
CA VAL A 134 9.05 -23.10 8.47
C VAL A 134 8.98 -21.81 9.28
N GLU A 135 9.91 -20.90 9.02
CA GLU A 135 9.87 -19.54 9.56
C GLU A 135 9.46 -18.57 8.45
N VAL A 136 8.49 -17.70 8.76
CA VAL A 136 7.93 -16.71 7.85
C VAL A 136 8.30 -15.32 8.33
N ILE A 137 8.87 -14.51 7.43
CA ILE A 137 9.16 -13.09 7.70
C ILE A 137 8.10 -12.26 6.98
N THR A 138 7.40 -11.44 7.72
CA THR A 138 6.43 -10.48 7.19
C THR A 138 6.53 -9.17 7.99
N PRO A 139 6.33 -8.00 7.36
CA PRO A 139 6.30 -6.75 8.10
C PRO A 139 5.07 -6.66 9.02
N ASN A 140 5.10 -5.71 9.95
CA ASN A 140 4.01 -5.51 10.90
C ASN A 140 2.79 -4.85 10.20
N PRO A 141 1.59 -5.46 10.22
CA PRO A 141 0.40 -4.92 9.57
C PRO A 141 -0.15 -3.64 10.24
N LYS A 142 0.30 -3.30 11.44
CA LYS A 142 -0.08 -2.03 12.09
C LYS A 142 0.56 -0.82 11.42
N THR A 143 1.71 -0.99 10.76
CA THR A 143 2.49 0.10 10.15
C THR A 143 2.68 -0.06 8.66
N SER A 144 2.70 -1.30 8.15
CA SER A 144 2.97 -1.64 6.76
C SER A 144 1.68 -1.98 6.00
N GLY A 145 1.44 -1.27 4.89
CA GLY A 145 0.36 -1.60 3.97
C GLY A 145 0.58 -2.92 3.23
N GLY A 146 1.84 -3.24 2.87
CA GLY A 146 2.20 -4.54 2.31
C GLY A 146 1.89 -5.69 3.26
N ALA A 147 2.15 -5.52 4.55
CA ALA A 147 1.80 -6.53 5.55
C ALA A 147 0.29 -6.72 5.73
N ARG A 148 -0.50 -5.66 5.57
CA ARG A 148 -1.97 -5.79 5.54
C ARG A 148 -2.44 -6.64 4.36
N TRP A 149 -1.83 -6.46 3.19
CA TRP A 149 -2.10 -7.31 2.04
C TRP A 149 -1.65 -8.75 2.27
N ASN A 150 -0.50 -8.98 2.93
CA ASN A 150 -0.07 -10.33 3.31
C ASN A 150 -1.09 -11.01 4.22
N TYR A 151 -1.57 -10.29 5.24
CA TYR A 151 -2.59 -10.77 6.16
C TYR A 151 -3.90 -11.10 5.43
N LEU A 152 -4.40 -10.17 4.59
CA LEU A 152 -5.63 -10.35 3.84
C LEU A 152 -5.53 -11.49 2.83
N ALA A 153 -4.38 -11.67 2.18
CA ALA A 153 -4.16 -12.77 1.26
C ALA A 153 -4.15 -14.13 1.99
N ALA A 154 -3.51 -14.21 3.15
CA ALA A 154 -3.53 -15.41 4.00
C ALA A 154 -4.95 -15.74 4.48
N TYR A 155 -5.69 -14.72 4.92
CA TYR A 155 -7.08 -14.88 5.36
C TYR A 155 -7.99 -15.29 4.20
N ALA A 156 -7.85 -14.66 3.03
CA ALA A 156 -8.60 -15.02 1.83
C ALA A 156 -8.30 -16.46 1.37
N TYR A 157 -7.05 -16.89 1.48
CA TYR A 157 -6.70 -18.29 1.24
C TYR A 157 -7.48 -19.23 2.17
N GLY A 158 -7.49 -18.96 3.48
CA GLY A 158 -8.25 -19.74 4.44
C GLY A 158 -9.75 -19.78 4.14
N LEU A 159 -10.35 -18.65 3.80
CA LEU A 159 -11.76 -18.58 3.37
C LEU A 159 -12.01 -19.44 2.13
N LYS A 160 -11.14 -19.36 1.12
CA LYS A 160 -11.28 -20.09 -0.13
C LYS A 160 -11.26 -21.61 0.07
N GLN A 161 -10.48 -22.13 1.03
CA GLN A 161 -10.44 -23.56 1.33
C GLN A 161 -11.83 -24.11 1.73
N GLU A 162 -12.63 -23.31 2.44
CA GLU A 162 -13.96 -23.71 2.92
C GLU A 162 -15.07 -23.34 1.93
N LEU A 163 -14.99 -22.18 1.31
CA LEU A 163 -16.03 -21.67 0.41
C LEU A 163 -15.90 -22.19 -1.02
N GLY A 164 -14.69 -22.57 -1.45
CA GLY A 164 -14.35 -22.97 -2.81
C GLY A 164 -14.12 -21.75 -3.74
N SER A 165 -14.96 -20.72 -3.64
CA SER A 165 -14.80 -19.45 -4.36
C SER A 165 -14.99 -18.27 -3.41
N LEU A 166 -14.33 -17.14 -3.71
CA LEU A 166 -14.54 -15.88 -3.01
C LEU A 166 -15.51 -14.94 -3.75
N ASP A 167 -16.04 -15.39 -4.88
CA ASP A 167 -17.02 -14.61 -5.62
C ASP A 167 -18.39 -14.71 -4.95
N LYS A 168 -19.06 -13.58 -4.80
CA LYS A 168 -20.44 -13.48 -4.28
C LYS A 168 -20.62 -14.14 -2.91
N ILE A 169 -19.75 -13.80 -1.94
CA ILE A 169 -19.86 -14.32 -0.57
C ILE A 169 -21.12 -13.77 0.11
N ASP A 170 -21.94 -14.67 0.63
CA ASP A 170 -23.00 -14.32 1.59
C ASP A 170 -22.41 -14.28 3.01
N PHE A 171 -22.08 -13.09 3.47
CA PHE A 171 -21.46 -12.84 4.79
C PHE A 171 -22.38 -13.20 5.97
N ASN A 172 -23.68 -13.38 5.76
CA ASN A 172 -24.64 -13.74 6.80
C ASN A 172 -24.86 -15.26 6.89
N SER A 173 -24.37 -16.03 5.92
CA SER A 173 -24.56 -17.48 5.88
C SER A 173 -23.79 -18.21 6.99
N GLN A 174 -24.34 -19.35 7.45
CA GLN A 174 -23.64 -20.24 8.37
C GLN A 174 -22.35 -20.78 7.75
N LYS A 175 -22.33 -21.01 6.43
CA LYS A 175 -21.14 -21.46 5.71
C LYS A 175 -20.01 -20.43 5.81
N TYR A 176 -20.32 -19.13 5.67
CA TYR A 176 -19.32 -18.06 5.83
C TYR A 176 -18.79 -18.00 7.27
N LYS A 177 -19.66 -18.11 8.29
CA LYS A 177 -19.22 -18.07 9.69
C LYS A 177 -18.21 -19.18 10.02
N VAL A 178 -18.44 -20.38 9.53
CA VAL A 178 -17.50 -21.50 9.67
C VAL A 178 -16.19 -21.23 8.92
N ALA A 179 -16.29 -20.71 7.69
CA ALA A 179 -15.13 -20.36 6.88
C ALA A 179 -14.28 -19.25 7.54
N ASP A 180 -14.91 -18.24 8.12
CA ASP A 180 -14.27 -17.15 8.84
C ASP A 180 -13.46 -17.67 10.04
N GLU A 181 -14.06 -18.54 10.86
CA GLU A 181 -13.37 -19.16 12.00
C GLU A 181 -12.14 -19.96 11.56
N LYS A 182 -12.29 -20.80 10.54
CA LYS A 182 -11.18 -21.61 9.99
C LYS A 182 -10.09 -20.73 9.33
N ALA A 183 -10.48 -19.66 8.64
CA ALA A 183 -9.52 -18.70 8.08
C ALA A 183 -8.72 -18.01 9.17
N LYS A 184 -9.35 -17.59 10.26
CA LYS A 184 -8.70 -17.02 11.45
C LYS A 184 -7.76 -18.03 12.13
N GLU A 185 -8.18 -19.29 12.21
CA GLU A 185 -7.33 -20.36 12.74
C GLU A 185 -6.08 -20.57 11.86
N TYR A 186 -6.26 -20.61 10.54
CA TYR A 186 -5.14 -20.71 9.60
C TYR A 186 -4.16 -19.54 9.75
N VAL A 187 -4.65 -18.30 9.77
CA VAL A 187 -3.81 -17.11 9.99
C VAL A 187 -3.09 -17.17 11.34
N SER A 188 -3.77 -17.64 12.39
CA SER A 188 -3.14 -17.84 13.71
C SER A 188 -1.98 -18.84 13.65
N LYS A 189 -2.15 -19.96 12.93
CA LYS A 189 -1.07 -20.94 12.71
C LYS A 189 0.11 -20.33 11.93
N LEU A 190 -0.19 -19.55 10.88
CA LEU A 190 0.85 -18.87 10.11
C LEU A 190 1.63 -17.89 10.97
N LEU A 191 0.94 -17.08 11.78
CA LEU A 191 1.59 -16.09 12.65
C LEU A 191 2.45 -16.73 13.76
N LYS A 192 2.18 -17.97 14.17
CA LYS A 192 3.07 -18.72 15.08
C LYS A 192 4.42 -19.02 14.43
N ASN A 193 4.47 -19.11 13.11
CA ASN A 193 5.70 -19.32 12.35
C ASN A 193 6.42 -18.00 12.01
N VAL A 194 5.92 -16.86 12.48
CA VAL A 194 6.54 -15.54 12.30
C VAL A 194 7.35 -15.19 13.55
N PRO A 195 8.68 -15.31 13.52
CA PRO A 195 9.51 -15.07 14.69
C PRO A 195 9.64 -13.60 15.06
N VAL A 196 9.46 -12.70 14.05
CA VAL A 196 9.57 -11.24 14.21
C VAL A 196 8.56 -10.56 13.28
N LEU A 197 7.88 -9.54 13.81
CA LEU A 197 6.94 -8.65 13.12
C LEU A 197 7.50 -7.22 13.05
#